data_796ff2d85cfddb80a1627de287ef837d
#
_entry.id   796ff2d85cfddb80a1627de287ef837d
#
_cell.length_a   1.000
_cell.length_b   1.000
_cell.length_c   1.000
_cell.angle_alpha   90.00
_cell.angle_beta   90.00
_cell.angle_gamma   90.00
#
_symmetry.space_group_name_H-M   'P 1'
#
loop_
_entity.id
_entity.type
_entity.pdbx_description
1 polymer ?
#
loop_
_entity_poly.entity_id
_entity_poly.type
_entity_poly.pdbx_seq_one_letter_code
_entity_poly.pdbx_strand_id
1 'polypeptide(L)'
;MDLEIAVGKDIHRVNGPVLAMYPDAEDLAYPAGARGVTALAVVQWSSPLETWAQEVNAEVVHTFEPVVDRGSLPGLEPETELTPTIIDALERITQMINHHNTISAGRDKRDVVQPLLRLHDEGILLPPKKMAEWVVAHGWCEENPKELIDLAKKINRGVRPRCRRY
;
A
#
# COMPACT_ATOMS: atom_id res chain seq x y z
N MET A 1 0.97 -19.52 -26.62
CA MET A 1 0.78 -18.75 -25.37
C MET A 1 1.60 -17.49 -25.56
N ASP A 2 0.94 -16.40 -25.82
CA ASP A 2 1.63 -15.13 -26.05
C ASP A 2 1.87 -14.49 -24.68
N LEU A 3 3.12 -14.16 -24.39
CA LEU A 3 3.52 -13.43 -23.18
C LEU A 3 3.52 -11.95 -23.53
N GLU A 4 2.59 -11.20 -22.95
CA GLU A 4 2.59 -9.74 -23.06
C GLU A 4 3.31 -9.14 -21.86
N ILE A 5 4.28 -8.27 -22.10
CA ILE A 5 5.03 -7.58 -21.05
C ILE A 5 4.46 -6.18 -20.94
N ALA A 6 3.80 -5.89 -19.82
CA ALA A 6 3.34 -4.55 -19.48
C ALA A 6 4.28 -3.95 -18.43
N VAL A 7 4.63 -2.69 -18.57
CA VAL A 7 5.48 -1.96 -17.61
C VAL A 7 4.67 -0.83 -16.99
N GLY A 8 4.56 -0.83 -15.66
CA GLY A 8 3.92 0.26 -14.92
C GLY A 8 2.42 0.39 -15.19
N LYS A 9 1.98 1.57 -15.59
CA LYS A 9 0.55 1.96 -15.69
C LYS A 9 -0.23 1.32 -16.84
N ASP A 10 0.41 0.59 -17.75
CA ASP A 10 -0.24 -0.01 -18.92
C ASP A 10 -1.02 -1.29 -18.62
N ILE A 11 -1.03 -1.73 -17.36
CA ILE A 11 -1.68 -2.99 -16.89
C ILE A 11 -3.22 -2.92 -16.95
N HIS A 12 -3.83 -1.77 -17.14
CA HIS A 12 -5.30 -1.62 -17.17
C HIS A 12 -6.04 -2.40 -18.25
N ARG A 13 -5.32 -2.96 -19.23
CA ARG A 13 -5.90 -3.71 -20.36
C ARG A 13 -5.58 -5.20 -20.36
N VAL A 14 -4.95 -5.69 -19.30
CA VAL A 14 -4.56 -7.11 -19.20
C VAL A 14 -5.77 -7.95 -18.86
N ASN A 15 -6.00 -9.01 -19.64
CA ASN A 15 -6.99 -10.06 -19.35
C ASN A 15 -6.27 -11.38 -19.15
N GLY A 16 -6.33 -11.93 -17.94
CA GLY A 16 -5.70 -13.20 -17.62
C GLY A 16 -4.80 -13.18 -16.40
N PRO A 17 -3.95 -14.19 -16.23
CA PRO A 17 -3.00 -14.25 -15.15
C PRO A 17 -1.86 -13.24 -15.35
N VAL A 18 -1.42 -12.62 -14.27
CA VAL A 18 -0.32 -11.64 -14.24
C VAL A 18 0.80 -12.15 -13.35
N LEU A 19 2.04 -11.99 -13.83
CA LEU A 19 3.25 -12.18 -13.04
C LEU A 19 3.86 -10.80 -12.76
N ALA A 20 3.83 -10.37 -11.49
CA ALA A 20 4.47 -9.14 -11.05
C ALA A 20 5.87 -9.47 -10.53
N MET A 21 6.87 -8.84 -11.14
CA MET A 21 8.27 -9.05 -10.77
C MET A 21 8.80 -7.87 -9.97
N TYR A 22 9.15 -8.14 -8.72
CA TYR A 22 9.76 -7.19 -7.77
C TYR A 22 8.93 -5.92 -7.53
N PRO A 23 7.57 -6.00 -7.48
CA PRO A 23 6.76 -4.82 -7.22
C PRO A 23 6.96 -4.38 -5.77
N ASP A 24 6.87 -3.08 -5.55
CA ASP A 24 6.53 -2.54 -4.24
C ASP A 24 4.99 -2.45 -4.08
N ALA A 25 4.52 -1.94 -2.93
CA ALA A 25 3.07 -1.82 -2.70
C ALA A 25 2.41 -0.82 -3.67
N GLU A 26 3.14 0.20 -4.14
CA GLU A 26 2.65 1.19 -5.09
C GLU A 26 2.45 0.55 -6.48
N ASP A 27 3.41 -0.25 -6.92
CA ASP A 27 3.36 -0.97 -8.20
C ASP A 27 2.30 -2.07 -8.19
N LEU A 28 2.17 -2.78 -7.05
CA LEU A 28 1.19 -3.86 -6.88
C LEU A 28 -0.26 -3.36 -6.96
N ALA A 29 -0.52 -2.10 -6.63
CA ALA A 29 -1.85 -1.50 -6.68
C ALA A 29 -2.49 -1.54 -8.08
N TYR A 30 -1.68 -1.54 -9.13
CA TYR A 30 -2.18 -1.59 -10.50
C TYR A 30 -2.70 -2.97 -10.89
N PRO A 31 -1.92 -4.07 -10.80
CA PRO A 31 -2.42 -5.40 -11.15
C PRO A 31 -3.46 -5.92 -10.15
N ALA A 32 -3.34 -5.60 -8.86
CA ALA A 32 -4.30 -6.05 -7.85
C ALA A 32 -5.69 -5.41 -8.04
N GLY A 33 -5.76 -4.16 -8.54
CA GLY A 33 -7.01 -3.45 -8.82
C GLY A 33 -7.59 -3.67 -10.21
N ALA A 34 -6.88 -4.35 -11.12
CA ALA A 34 -7.30 -4.48 -12.51
C ALA A 34 -8.38 -5.55 -12.68
N ARG A 35 -9.52 -5.18 -13.28
CA ARG A 35 -10.70 -6.07 -13.45
C ARG A 35 -10.46 -7.29 -14.30
N GLY A 36 -9.48 -7.25 -15.22
CA GLY A 36 -9.17 -8.35 -16.14
C GLY A 36 -8.19 -9.37 -15.57
N VAL A 37 -7.58 -9.12 -14.43
CA VAL A 37 -6.62 -10.03 -13.81
C VAL A 37 -7.34 -11.18 -13.13
N THR A 38 -7.08 -12.40 -13.61
CA THR A 38 -7.71 -13.63 -13.09
C THR A 38 -6.89 -14.34 -12.04
N ALA A 39 -5.58 -14.12 -12.04
CA ALA A 39 -4.63 -14.61 -11.04
C ALA A 39 -3.44 -13.66 -10.99
N LEU A 40 -2.86 -13.47 -9.82
CA LEU A 40 -1.67 -12.65 -9.62
C LEU A 40 -0.59 -13.46 -8.92
N ALA A 41 0.53 -13.66 -9.60
CA ALA A 41 1.75 -14.21 -9.01
C ALA A 41 2.73 -13.08 -8.77
N VAL A 42 3.32 -13.04 -7.58
CA VAL A 42 4.27 -11.99 -7.17
C VAL A 42 5.62 -12.59 -6.84
N VAL A 43 6.67 -12.12 -7.49
CA VAL A 43 8.05 -12.52 -7.20
C VAL A 43 8.73 -11.39 -6.43
N GLN A 44 9.21 -11.69 -5.22
CA GLN A 44 9.90 -10.76 -4.35
C GLN A 44 11.38 -11.10 -4.24
N TRP A 45 12.24 -10.09 -4.09
CA TRP A 45 13.68 -10.28 -3.91
C TRP A 45 14.19 -9.69 -2.57
N SER A 46 13.89 -8.46 -2.26
CA SER A 46 14.51 -7.75 -1.13
C SER A 46 13.55 -7.13 -0.12
N SER A 47 12.29 -6.96 -0.46
CA SER A 47 11.27 -6.34 0.39
C SER A 47 10.00 -7.16 0.31
N PRO A 48 9.83 -8.16 1.19
CA PRO A 48 8.63 -8.98 1.18
C PRO A 48 7.41 -8.10 1.48
N LEU A 49 6.35 -8.28 0.69
CA LEU A 49 5.04 -7.66 0.90
C LEU A 49 4.26 -8.50 1.92
N GLU A 50 4.80 -8.62 3.14
CA GLU A 50 4.28 -9.53 4.16
C GLU A 50 2.85 -9.19 4.59
N THR A 51 2.58 -7.91 4.79
CA THR A 51 1.24 -7.45 5.20
C THR A 51 0.23 -7.75 4.09
N TRP A 52 0.55 -7.44 2.84
CA TRP A 52 -0.33 -7.74 1.71
C TRP A 52 -0.58 -9.24 1.56
N ALA A 53 0.48 -10.05 1.62
CA ALA A 53 0.36 -11.50 1.47
C ALA A 53 -0.52 -12.13 2.57
N GLN A 54 -0.41 -11.65 3.81
CA GLN A 54 -1.25 -12.09 4.93
C GLN A 54 -2.71 -11.70 4.71
N GLU A 55 -2.98 -10.46 4.35
CA GLU A 55 -4.35 -9.94 4.18
C GLU A 55 -5.11 -10.63 3.04
N VAL A 56 -4.43 -10.93 1.91
CA VAL A 56 -5.04 -11.66 0.78
C VAL A 56 -4.95 -13.18 0.92
N ASN A 57 -4.40 -13.70 2.02
CA ASN A 57 -4.15 -15.12 2.23
C ASN A 57 -3.41 -15.78 1.05
N ALA A 58 -2.33 -15.12 0.60
CA ALA A 58 -1.54 -15.58 -0.54
C ALA A 58 -0.86 -16.91 -0.24
N GLU A 59 -0.85 -17.82 -1.23
CA GLU A 59 -0.03 -19.03 -1.17
C GLU A 59 1.44 -18.69 -1.37
N VAL A 60 2.27 -18.90 -0.34
CA VAL A 60 3.72 -18.68 -0.42
C VAL A 60 4.40 -19.94 -0.92
N VAL A 61 4.82 -19.96 -2.20
CA VAL A 61 5.38 -21.14 -2.85
C VAL A 61 6.85 -21.38 -2.48
N HIS A 62 7.60 -20.32 -2.16
CA HIS A 62 9.01 -20.43 -1.79
C HIS A 62 9.46 -19.26 -0.95
N THR A 63 9.92 -19.51 0.25
CA THR A 63 10.68 -18.55 1.02
C THR A 63 12.15 -18.83 0.80
N PHE A 64 12.84 -18.03 0.00
CA PHE A 64 14.28 -17.89 0.17
C PHE A 64 14.45 -17.17 1.50
N GLU A 65 14.91 -17.86 2.52
CA GLU A 65 15.53 -17.15 3.63
C GLU A 65 16.75 -16.45 3.04
N PRO A 66 16.72 -15.12 2.88
CA PRO A 66 17.95 -14.43 2.55
C PRO A 66 18.87 -14.69 3.72
N VAL A 67 19.98 -15.38 3.48
CA VAL A 67 21.13 -15.35 4.37
C VAL A 67 21.72 -13.93 4.29
N VAL A 68 20.94 -12.99 4.72
CA VAL A 68 21.39 -11.63 5.00
C VAL A 68 21.51 -11.58 6.50
N ASP A 69 22.77 -11.69 6.93
CA ASP A 69 23.16 -11.10 8.20
C ASP A 69 22.57 -9.67 8.20
N ARG A 70 21.42 -9.51 8.87
CA ARG A 70 20.77 -8.20 9.10
C ARG A 70 21.60 -7.41 10.13
N GLY A 71 22.91 -7.42 9.95
CA GLY A 71 23.79 -6.44 10.54
C GLY A 71 23.32 -5.10 10.04
N SER A 72 22.60 -4.42 10.90
CA SER A 72 22.10 -3.05 10.84
C SER A 72 22.74 -2.23 9.71
N LEU A 73 22.10 -2.17 8.54
CA LEU A 73 22.37 -1.11 7.59
C LEU A 73 21.96 0.20 8.29
N PRO A 74 22.89 1.14 8.55
CA PRO A 74 22.57 2.38 9.21
C PRO A 74 21.61 3.16 8.28
N GLY A 75 20.37 3.34 8.74
CA GLY A 75 19.34 4.12 8.05
C GLY A 75 18.03 3.41 7.76
N LEU A 76 17.88 2.10 8.03
CA LEU A 76 16.56 1.50 8.09
C LEU A 76 16.00 1.74 9.51
N GLU A 77 15.12 2.72 9.62
CA GLU A 77 14.23 2.82 10.77
C GLU A 77 13.43 1.51 10.87
N PRO A 78 13.32 0.89 12.06
CA PRO A 78 12.50 -0.30 12.21
C PRO A 78 11.07 0.06 11.78
N GLU A 79 10.59 -0.59 10.71
CA GLU A 79 9.21 -0.37 10.26
C GLU A 79 8.28 -0.79 11.41
N THR A 80 7.56 0.18 11.95
CA THR A 80 6.58 -0.04 13.00
C THR A 80 5.50 -0.99 12.48
N GLU A 81 5.13 -1.98 13.28
CA GLU A 81 4.05 -2.90 12.96
C GLU A 81 2.71 -2.16 12.86
N LEU A 82 1.79 -2.70 12.04
CA LEU A 82 0.41 -2.23 12.01
C LEU A 82 -0.28 -2.60 13.33
N THR A 83 -0.60 -1.59 14.12
CA THR A 83 -1.37 -1.78 15.35
C THR A 83 -2.86 -1.92 15.02
N PRO A 84 -3.66 -2.61 15.87
CA PRO A 84 -5.11 -2.69 15.68
C PRO A 84 -5.77 -1.33 15.51
N THR A 85 -5.29 -0.30 16.21
CA THR A 85 -5.81 1.07 16.12
C THR A 85 -5.60 1.68 14.73
N ILE A 86 -4.45 1.39 14.09
CA ILE A 86 -4.17 1.82 12.72
C ILE A 86 -5.08 1.06 11.75
N ILE A 87 -5.25 -0.24 11.93
CA ILE A 87 -6.13 -1.09 11.10
C ILE A 87 -7.56 -0.58 11.16
N ASP A 88 -8.11 -0.34 12.36
CA ASP A 88 -9.45 0.23 12.54
C ASP A 88 -9.63 1.57 11.82
N ALA A 89 -8.60 2.41 11.83
CA ALA A 89 -8.64 3.69 11.12
C ALA A 89 -8.62 3.49 9.59
N LEU A 90 -7.79 2.59 9.08
CA LEU A 90 -7.72 2.25 7.66
C LEU A 90 -9.03 1.63 7.15
N GLU A 91 -9.65 0.74 7.92
CA GLU A 91 -10.96 0.17 7.60
C GLU A 91 -12.03 1.24 7.46
N ARG A 92 -12.11 2.17 8.42
CA ARG A 92 -13.05 3.30 8.37
C ARG A 92 -12.80 4.21 7.17
N ILE A 93 -11.54 4.53 6.89
CA ILE A 93 -11.16 5.31 5.71
C ILE A 93 -11.62 4.59 4.44
N THR A 94 -11.30 3.30 4.32
CA THR A 94 -11.66 2.47 3.17
C THR A 94 -13.18 2.45 2.91
N GLN A 95 -14.00 2.48 3.96
CA GLN A 95 -15.46 2.55 3.82
C GLN A 95 -15.97 3.94 3.41
N MET A 96 -15.21 5.00 3.68
CA MET A 96 -15.66 6.39 3.44
C MET A 96 -15.24 6.94 2.08
N ILE A 97 -14.12 6.48 1.53
CA ILE A 97 -13.58 6.99 0.27
C ILE A 97 -14.15 6.23 -0.94
N ASN A 98 -14.16 6.91 -2.09
CA ASN A 98 -14.38 6.23 -3.36
C ASN A 98 -13.03 5.80 -3.94
N HIS A 99 -12.79 4.47 -4.03
CA HIS A 99 -11.53 3.90 -4.48
C HIS A 99 -11.10 4.29 -5.90
N HIS A 100 -12.03 4.80 -6.71
CA HIS A 100 -11.77 5.32 -8.07
C HIS A 100 -11.42 6.81 -8.10
N ASN A 101 -11.47 7.50 -6.96
CA ASN A 101 -11.11 8.90 -6.83
C ASN A 101 -9.72 9.04 -6.21
N THR A 102 -9.02 10.12 -6.61
CA THR A 102 -7.75 10.45 -5.94
C THR A 102 -7.99 10.97 -4.52
N ILE A 103 -7.18 10.51 -3.58
CA ILE A 103 -7.16 11.00 -2.20
C ILE A 103 -6.29 12.26 -2.04
N SER A 104 -5.71 12.80 -3.12
CA SER A 104 -4.87 14.01 -3.07
C SER A 104 -5.66 15.30 -2.92
N ALA A 105 -6.96 15.29 -3.19
CA ALA A 105 -7.82 16.48 -3.19
C ALA A 105 -9.23 16.19 -2.65
N GLY A 106 -10.00 17.26 -2.44
CA GLY A 106 -11.43 17.18 -2.15
C GLY A 106 -11.79 16.61 -0.78
N ARG A 107 -12.95 15.95 -0.75
CA ARG A 107 -13.51 15.32 0.42
C ARG A 107 -12.69 14.10 0.84
N ASP A 108 -12.34 13.25 -0.12
CA ASP A 108 -11.61 12.00 0.14
C ASP A 108 -10.27 12.28 0.82
N LYS A 109 -9.54 13.33 0.39
CA LYS A 109 -8.34 13.78 1.10
C LYS A 109 -8.60 14.09 2.58
N ARG A 110 -9.66 14.79 2.88
CA ARG A 110 -10.00 15.14 4.26
C ARG A 110 -10.33 13.90 5.06
N ASP A 111 -11.09 12.98 4.48
CA ASP A 111 -11.56 11.77 5.12
C ASP A 111 -10.40 10.79 5.40
N VAL A 112 -9.30 10.88 4.63
CA VAL A 112 -8.03 10.18 4.90
C VAL A 112 -7.17 10.93 5.93
N VAL A 113 -6.94 12.22 5.73
CA VAL A 113 -5.99 13.01 6.54
C VAL A 113 -6.43 13.14 7.98
N GLN A 114 -7.72 13.33 8.26
CA GLN A 114 -8.20 13.57 9.62
C GLN A 114 -7.97 12.38 10.56
N PRO A 115 -8.32 11.13 10.21
CA PRO A 115 -8.01 9.98 11.05
C PRO A 115 -6.51 9.80 11.28
N LEU A 116 -5.69 9.97 10.25
CA LEU A 116 -4.24 9.83 10.37
C LEU A 116 -3.62 10.88 11.31
N LEU A 117 -4.11 12.13 11.25
CA LEU A 117 -3.68 13.18 12.16
C LEU A 117 -4.07 12.88 13.62
N ARG A 118 -5.25 12.29 13.85
CA ARG A 118 -5.66 11.87 15.21
C ARG A 118 -4.72 10.82 15.76
N LEU A 119 -4.40 9.78 14.98
CA LEU A 119 -3.43 8.75 15.39
C LEU A 119 -2.08 9.37 15.75
N HIS A 120 -1.59 10.30 14.92
CA HIS A 120 -0.33 10.99 15.21
C HIS A 120 -0.41 11.87 16.46
N ASP A 121 -1.53 12.57 16.67
CA ASP A 121 -1.76 13.40 17.87
C ASP A 121 -1.85 12.54 19.15
N GLU A 122 -2.25 11.28 19.04
CA GLU A 122 -2.22 10.26 20.08
C GLU A 122 -0.81 9.64 20.29
N GLY A 123 0.19 10.09 19.53
CA GLY A 123 1.57 9.62 19.62
C GLY A 123 1.84 8.32 18.83
N ILE A 124 0.93 7.90 17.97
CA ILE A 124 1.10 6.70 17.14
C ILE A 124 1.89 7.05 15.89
N LEU A 125 3.03 6.37 15.70
CA LEU A 125 3.83 6.49 14.49
C LEU A 125 3.17 5.68 13.36
N LEU A 126 2.97 6.30 12.22
CA LEU A 126 2.35 5.68 11.06
C LEU A 126 3.41 4.90 10.25
N PRO A 127 3.26 3.58 9.99
CA PRO A 127 4.13 2.80 9.13
C PRO A 127 3.70 2.90 7.66
N PRO A 128 4.28 3.82 6.84
CA PRO A 128 3.71 4.17 5.55
C PRO A 128 3.64 3.00 4.56
N LYS A 129 4.67 2.15 4.52
CA LYS A 129 4.72 1.03 3.58
C LYS A 129 3.73 -0.07 3.97
N LYS A 130 3.70 -0.48 5.25
CA LYS A 130 2.76 -1.49 5.73
C LYS A 130 1.30 -1.04 5.59
N MET A 131 1.04 0.26 5.81
CA MET A 131 -0.29 0.83 5.52
C MET A 131 -0.64 0.72 4.04
N ALA A 132 0.31 0.98 3.12
CA ALA A 132 0.07 0.85 1.69
C ALA A 132 -0.19 -0.61 1.28
N GLU A 133 0.57 -1.56 1.80
CA GLU A 133 0.34 -2.99 1.57
C GLU A 133 -1.07 -3.40 2.02
N TRP A 134 -1.48 -2.96 3.20
CA TRP A 134 -2.79 -3.25 3.75
C TRP A 134 -3.91 -2.70 2.86
N VAL A 135 -3.83 -1.42 2.46
CA VAL A 135 -4.89 -0.82 1.64
C VAL A 135 -4.95 -1.41 0.23
N VAL A 136 -3.82 -1.84 -0.36
CA VAL A 136 -3.82 -2.57 -1.64
C VAL A 136 -4.55 -3.90 -1.50
N ALA A 137 -4.35 -4.65 -0.41
CA ALA A 137 -5.09 -5.87 -0.12
C ALA A 137 -6.61 -5.63 0.02
N HIS A 138 -7.00 -4.41 0.44
CA HIS A 138 -8.39 -4.00 0.64
C HIS A 138 -8.96 -3.17 -0.53
N GLY A 139 -8.37 -3.30 -1.72
CA GLY A 139 -8.94 -2.81 -2.97
C GLY A 139 -8.62 -1.36 -3.33
N TRP A 140 -7.68 -0.71 -2.63
CA TRP A 140 -7.15 0.57 -3.10
C TRP A 140 -6.28 0.33 -4.34
N CYS A 141 -6.43 1.17 -5.34
CA CYS A 141 -5.80 1.00 -6.63
C CYS A 141 -5.13 2.28 -7.12
N GLU A 142 -4.41 2.17 -8.21
CA GLU A 142 -3.74 3.26 -8.91
C GLU A 142 -2.75 4.02 -8.01
N GLU A 143 -2.85 5.35 -7.97
CA GLU A 143 -1.94 6.23 -7.23
C GLU A 143 -2.28 6.34 -5.73
N ASN A 144 -3.44 5.87 -5.29
CA ASN A 144 -3.91 6.09 -3.92
C ASN A 144 -2.98 5.51 -2.84
N PRO A 145 -2.42 4.29 -2.97
CA PRO A 145 -1.46 3.78 -1.98
C PRO A 145 -0.20 4.64 -1.88
N LYS A 146 0.31 5.15 -3.01
CA LYS A 146 1.44 6.08 -3.05
C LYS A 146 1.13 7.40 -2.35
N GLU A 147 -0.03 7.97 -2.64
CA GLU A 147 -0.49 9.19 -1.98
C GLU A 147 -0.65 8.99 -0.46
N LEU A 148 -1.11 7.81 -0.02
CA LEU A 148 -1.18 7.45 1.40
C LEU A 148 0.20 7.41 2.04
N ILE A 149 1.20 6.79 1.39
CA ILE A 149 2.59 6.79 1.85
C ILE A 149 3.09 8.21 2.05
N ASP A 150 2.89 9.08 1.07
CA ASP A 150 3.33 10.48 1.12
C ASP A 150 2.65 11.27 2.23
N LEU A 151 1.35 11.05 2.45
CA LEU A 151 0.61 11.67 3.54
C LEU A 151 1.12 11.20 4.90
N ALA A 152 1.30 9.90 5.10
CA ALA A 152 1.81 9.32 6.34
C ALA A 152 3.23 9.82 6.65
N LYS A 153 4.14 9.84 5.66
CA LYS A 153 5.48 10.41 5.80
C LYS A 153 5.46 11.89 6.20
N LYS A 154 4.57 12.70 5.59
CA LYS A 154 4.41 14.13 5.94
C LYS A 154 3.91 14.30 7.37
N ILE A 155 2.91 13.52 7.77
CA ILE A 155 2.32 13.58 9.12
C ILE A 155 3.36 13.17 10.17
N ASN A 156 4.10 12.07 9.96
CA ASN A 156 5.17 11.65 10.86
C ASN A 156 6.27 12.72 11.07
N ARG A 157 6.47 13.60 10.07
CA ARG A 157 7.39 14.76 10.18
C ARG A 157 6.74 15.98 10.86
N GLY A 158 5.52 15.85 11.39
CA GLY A 158 4.78 16.95 12.04
C GLY A 158 4.10 17.91 11.03
N VAL A 159 4.10 17.60 9.73
CA VAL A 159 3.41 18.43 8.73
C VAL A 159 1.92 18.12 8.77
N ARG A 160 1.09 19.16 8.91
CA ARG A 160 -0.38 19.04 8.82
C ARG A 160 -0.87 19.36 7.42
N PRO A 161 -1.24 18.35 6.61
CA PRO A 161 -1.72 18.58 5.25
C PRO A 161 -2.98 19.46 5.24
N ARG A 162 -3.00 20.47 4.36
CA ARG A 162 -4.15 21.35 4.24
C ARG A 162 -5.30 20.63 3.54
N CYS A 163 -6.45 20.57 4.18
CA CYS A 163 -7.72 20.15 3.59
C CYS A 163 -8.56 21.40 3.33
N ARG A 164 -8.98 21.65 2.08
CA ARG A 164 -9.90 22.75 1.79
C ARG A 164 -11.24 22.45 2.48
N ARG A 165 -11.78 23.43 3.19
CA ARG A 165 -13.18 23.40 3.63
C ARG A 165 -14.03 23.78 2.41
N TYR A 166 -14.93 22.93 2.04
CA TYR A 166 -16.03 23.27 1.13
C TYR A 166 -17.17 23.80 1.95
#